data_aadc79d23a2fc7df0b93b91e89c349c6
#
_entry.id   aadc79d23a2fc7df0b93b91e89c349c6
#
_cell.length_a   1.000
_cell.length_b   1.000
_cell.length_c   1.000
_cell.angle_alpha   90.00
_cell.angle_beta   90.00
_cell.angle_gamma   90.00
#
_symmetry.space_group_name_H-M   'P 1'
#
loop_
_entity.id
_entity.type
_entity.pdbx_description
1 polymer ?
#
loop_
_entity_poly.entity_id
_entity_poly.type
_entity_poly.pdbx_seq_one_letter_code
_entity_poly.pdbx_strand_id
1 'polypeptide(L)'
;MGDYFQIIVDRDVTGADAAPLAARVVAWLVAEGVIGPERTEPVLGKGPGYPAGPRIREVVDSSGWGEPWQGGPLDVEVTRTMFDAGQWADPASAACPRCERDTEFHDETWEEIPGAWDPFSEAIADWEEGGEGLVRCAHCDASSPLVDWTGMGGCFSFGNLGFTFWGWPDLTPAFLAEFDRRLGGHRTTFMSGKL
;
A
#
# COMPACT_ATOMS: atom_id res chain seq x y z
N MET A 1 14.10 -13.42 -10.37
CA MET A 1 13.95 -11.96 -10.50
C MET A 1 12.53 -11.69 -10.00
N GLY A 2 12.35 -11.08 -8.82
CA GLY A 2 11.02 -10.83 -8.26
C GLY A 2 10.41 -9.58 -8.88
N ASP A 3 9.06 -9.52 -8.90
CA ASP A 3 8.34 -8.38 -9.44
C ASP A 3 8.35 -7.24 -8.41
N TYR A 4 8.95 -6.11 -8.79
CA TYR A 4 8.94 -4.87 -8.02
C TYR A 4 7.62 -4.14 -8.20
N PHE A 5 7.14 -3.49 -7.16
CA PHE A 5 5.94 -2.66 -7.23
C PHE A 5 6.00 -1.48 -6.25
N GLN A 6 5.20 -0.48 -6.51
CA GLN A 6 4.95 0.65 -5.63
C GLN A 6 3.45 0.77 -5.39
N ILE A 7 3.05 1.10 -4.18
CA ILE A 7 1.63 1.22 -3.81
C ILE A 7 1.37 2.60 -3.21
N ILE A 8 0.28 3.24 -3.65
CA ILE A 8 -0.33 4.39 -2.97
C ILE A 8 -1.64 3.91 -2.36
N VAL A 9 -1.76 3.97 -1.03
CA VAL A 9 -2.97 3.58 -0.30
C VAL A 9 -3.65 4.83 0.24
N ASP A 10 -4.93 5.01 -0.04
CA ASP A 10 -5.79 6.02 0.58
C ASP A 10 -6.33 5.45 1.91
N ARG A 11 -5.97 6.08 3.02
CA ARG A 11 -6.31 5.63 4.37
C ARG A 11 -7.62 6.19 4.90
N ASP A 12 -8.19 7.19 4.25
CA ASP A 12 -9.35 7.93 4.76
C ASP A 12 -10.64 7.65 3.98
N VAL A 13 -10.54 7.18 2.72
CA VAL A 13 -11.73 6.92 1.91
C VAL A 13 -12.58 5.80 2.50
N THR A 14 -13.89 6.02 2.53
CA THR A 14 -14.84 4.97 2.94
C THR A 14 -15.02 3.91 1.84
N GLY A 15 -15.46 2.69 2.20
CA GLY A 15 -15.76 1.65 1.20
C GLY A 15 -16.81 2.10 0.17
N ALA A 16 -17.77 2.93 0.57
CA ALA A 16 -18.79 3.46 -0.34
C ALA A 16 -18.23 4.47 -1.36
N ASP A 17 -17.21 5.23 -0.97
CA ASP A 17 -16.62 6.29 -1.80
C ASP A 17 -15.37 5.82 -2.58
N ALA A 18 -14.82 4.64 -2.27
CA ALA A 18 -13.59 4.11 -2.86
C ALA A 18 -13.69 3.97 -4.40
N ALA A 19 -14.73 3.28 -4.90
CA ALA A 19 -14.89 3.08 -6.33
C ALA A 19 -15.14 4.38 -7.10
N PRO A 20 -16.00 5.33 -6.65
CA PRO A 20 -16.13 6.64 -7.29
C PRO A 20 -14.82 7.45 -7.30
N LEU A 21 -14.04 7.43 -6.21
CA LEU A 21 -12.76 8.12 -6.13
C LEU A 21 -11.75 7.48 -7.08
N ALA A 22 -11.63 6.15 -7.07
CA ALA A 22 -10.78 5.40 -7.99
C ALA A 22 -11.07 5.75 -9.45
N ALA A 23 -12.35 5.78 -9.83
CA ALA A 23 -12.75 6.12 -11.20
C ALA A 23 -12.30 7.53 -11.62
N ARG A 24 -12.35 8.52 -10.71
CA ARG A 24 -11.85 9.88 -10.98
C ARG A 24 -10.32 9.91 -11.17
N VAL A 25 -9.59 9.19 -10.32
CA VAL A 25 -8.12 9.11 -10.41
C VAL A 25 -7.71 8.39 -11.69
N VAL A 26 -8.33 7.27 -12.02
CA VAL A 26 -8.09 6.53 -13.28
C VAL A 26 -8.38 7.41 -14.49
N ALA A 27 -9.52 8.13 -14.51
CA ALA A 27 -9.87 9.03 -15.60
C ALA A 27 -8.82 10.14 -15.79
N TRP A 28 -8.27 10.68 -14.70
CA TRP A 28 -7.16 11.63 -14.75
C TRP A 28 -5.90 10.99 -15.33
N LEU A 29 -5.47 9.81 -14.85
CA LEU A 29 -4.28 9.12 -15.36
C LEU A 29 -4.38 8.80 -16.85
N VAL A 30 -5.57 8.39 -17.30
CA VAL A 30 -5.85 8.17 -18.73
C VAL A 30 -5.78 9.46 -19.54
N ALA A 31 -6.39 10.55 -19.06
CA ALA A 31 -6.36 11.85 -19.72
C ALA A 31 -4.94 12.41 -19.85
N GLU A 32 -4.09 12.19 -18.84
CA GLU A 32 -2.68 12.53 -18.89
C GLU A 32 -1.82 11.56 -19.74
N GLY A 33 -2.39 10.45 -20.22
CA GLY A 33 -1.66 9.43 -20.99
C GLY A 33 -0.64 8.64 -20.16
N VAL A 34 -0.80 8.60 -18.85
CA VAL A 34 0.05 7.85 -17.92
C VAL A 34 -0.28 6.36 -17.96
N ILE A 35 -1.56 6.03 -18.13
CA ILE A 35 -2.06 4.68 -18.33
C ILE A 35 -2.99 4.59 -19.55
N GLY A 36 -3.19 3.37 -20.06
CA GLY A 36 -4.21 3.09 -21.09
C GLY A 36 -5.63 3.13 -20.55
N PRO A 37 -6.65 3.30 -21.41
CA PRO A 37 -8.04 3.49 -20.98
C PRO A 37 -8.76 2.20 -20.54
N GLU A 38 -8.25 1.04 -20.91
CA GLU A 38 -8.89 -0.25 -20.67
C GLU A 38 -7.98 -1.18 -19.85
N ARG A 39 -8.57 -2.01 -19.03
CA ARG A 39 -7.87 -3.06 -18.29
C ARG A 39 -7.56 -4.23 -19.23
N THR A 40 -6.34 -4.32 -19.71
CA THR A 40 -5.91 -5.34 -20.68
C THR A 40 -4.65 -6.09 -20.26
N GLU A 41 -3.89 -5.57 -19.32
CA GLU A 41 -2.61 -6.12 -18.90
C GLU A 41 -2.79 -7.10 -17.74
N PRO A 42 -2.21 -8.32 -17.81
CA PRO A 42 -2.32 -9.29 -16.73
C PRO A 42 -1.69 -8.77 -15.43
N VAL A 43 -2.37 -8.96 -14.31
CA VAL A 43 -1.82 -8.76 -12.95
C VAL A 43 -1.71 -10.12 -12.28
N LEU A 44 -0.58 -10.38 -11.63
CA LEU A 44 -0.33 -11.67 -10.98
C LEU A 44 -1.40 -11.98 -9.92
N GLY A 45 -2.08 -13.10 -10.08
CA GLY A 45 -3.12 -13.56 -9.13
C GLY A 45 -4.42 -12.76 -9.12
N LYS A 46 -4.59 -11.79 -10.03
CA LYS A 46 -5.77 -10.91 -10.10
C LYS A 46 -6.32 -10.80 -11.52
N GLY A 47 -7.39 -10.03 -11.65
CA GLY A 47 -7.91 -9.62 -12.97
C GLY A 47 -6.97 -8.64 -13.68
N PRO A 48 -7.27 -8.27 -14.96
CA PRO A 48 -6.40 -7.37 -15.70
C PRO A 48 -6.34 -5.97 -15.09
N GLY A 49 -5.14 -5.35 -15.10
CA GLY A 49 -4.90 -3.97 -14.76
C GLY A 49 -4.82 -3.05 -15.98
N TYR A 50 -4.62 -1.76 -15.77
CA TYR A 50 -4.45 -0.76 -16.81
C TYR A 50 -3.01 -0.78 -17.33
N PRO A 51 -2.75 -0.92 -18.63
CA PRO A 51 -1.40 -0.90 -19.18
C PRO A 51 -0.75 0.47 -18.98
N ALA A 52 0.58 0.50 -18.92
CA ALA A 52 1.33 1.74 -18.95
C ALA A 52 1.05 2.54 -20.23
N GLY A 53 0.87 3.84 -20.08
CA GLY A 53 0.58 4.75 -21.19
C GLY A 53 1.83 5.36 -21.81
N PRO A 54 1.68 6.10 -22.92
CA PRO A 54 2.81 6.66 -23.67
C PRO A 54 3.60 7.73 -22.89
N ARG A 55 3.00 8.35 -21.87
CA ARG A 55 3.64 9.39 -21.07
C ARG A 55 4.13 8.91 -19.71
N ILE A 56 4.24 7.60 -19.50
CA ILE A 56 4.75 7.02 -18.25
C ILE A 56 6.12 7.62 -17.82
N ARG A 57 6.99 7.92 -18.80
CA ARG A 57 8.34 8.46 -18.53
C ARG A 57 8.33 9.86 -17.89
N GLU A 58 7.21 10.58 -17.95
CA GLU A 58 7.09 11.91 -17.36
C GLU A 58 6.81 11.87 -15.85
N VAL A 59 6.39 10.70 -15.34
CA VAL A 59 5.96 10.52 -13.94
C VAL A 59 6.89 9.63 -13.11
N VAL A 60 7.95 9.08 -13.73
CA VAL A 60 8.91 8.19 -13.07
C VAL A 60 10.34 8.69 -13.19
N ASP A 61 11.19 8.34 -12.23
CA ASP A 61 12.65 8.46 -12.31
C ASP A 61 13.25 7.12 -12.75
N SER A 62 13.61 7.01 -14.00
CA SER A 62 14.21 5.79 -14.55
C SER A 62 15.74 5.80 -14.56
N SER A 63 16.41 6.73 -13.88
CA SER A 63 17.86 6.91 -13.94
C SER A 63 18.65 5.68 -13.48
N GLY A 64 18.08 4.87 -12.57
CA GLY A 64 18.67 3.61 -12.07
C GLY A 64 18.24 2.35 -12.84
N TRP A 65 17.43 2.46 -13.87
CA TRP A 65 16.85 1.32 -14.59
C TRP A 65 17.57 1.09 -15.93
N GLY A 66 17.82 -0.20 -16.25
CA GLY A 66 18.38 -0.58 -17.55
C GLY A 66 17.40 -0.33 -18.71
N GLU A 67 17.90 0.15 -19.84
CA GLU A 67 17.10 0.34 -21.04
C GLU A 67 17.18 -0.88 -21.99
N PRO A 68 16.11 -1.24 -22.71
CA PRO A 68 14.76 -0.66 -22.61
C PRO A 68 13.98 -1.24 -21.44
N TRP A 69 13.25 -0.39 -20.69
CA TRP A 69 12.29 -0.85 -19.70
C TRP A 69 10.86 -0.54 -20.14
N GLN A 70 9.91 -1.32 -19.64
CA GLN A 70 8.49 -1.11 -19.84
C GLN A 70 7.81 -1.21 -18.46
N GLY A 71 6.95 -0.24 -18.14
CA GLY A 71 6.09 -0.33 -16.98
C GLY A 71 5.08 -1.46 -17.14
N GLY A 72 4.87 -2.21 -16.09
CA GLY A 72 3.77 -3.17 -16.03
C GLY A 72 2.42 -2.47 -15.77
N PRO A 73 1.38 -3.24 -15.42
CA PRO A 73 0.05 -2.69 -15.21
C PRO A 73 -0.06 -1.85 -13.93
N LEU A 74 -1.00 -0.89 -13.94
CA LEU A 74 -1.58 -0.34 -12.74
C LEU A 74 -2.75 -1.22 -12.31
N ASP A 75 -2.67 -1.80 -11.10
CA ASP A 75 -3.79 -2.44 -10.44
C ASP A 75 -4.48 -1.44 -9.50
N VAL A 76 -5.81 -1.52 -9.42
CA VAL A 76 -6.62 -0.63 -8.56
C VAL A 76 -7.55 -1.50 -7.73
N GLU A 77 -7.30 -1.50 -6.43
CA GLU A 77 -8.10 -2.19 -5.43
C GLU A 77 -9.05 -1.19 -4.77
N VAL A 78 -10.34 -1.53 -4.74
CA VAL A 78 -11.42 -0.67 -4.19
C VAL A 78 -12.18 -1.35 -3.04
N THR A 79 -11.58 -2.38 -2.45
CA THR A 79 -12.13 -3.10 -1.32
C THR A 79 -11.28 -2.87 -0.07
N ARG A 80 -11.82 -3.20 1.08
CA ARG A 80 -11.11 -3.16 2.35
C ARG A 80 -9.98 -4.20 2.31
N THR A 81 -8.75 -3.71 2.33
CA THR A 81 -7.56 -4.54 2.07
C THR A 81 -6.39 -4.09 2.93
N MET A 82 -5.67 -5.05 3.49
CA MET A 82 -4.31 -4.83 3.96
C MET A 82 -3.38 -4.87 2.74
N PHE A 83 -2.69 -3.78 2.49
CA PHE A 83 -1.63 -3.68 1.48
C PHE A 83 -0.29 -3.95 2.16
N ASP A 84 0.55 -4.76 1.56
CA ASP A 84 1.86 -5.13 2.10
C ASP A 84 2.99 -4.94 1.07
N ALA A 85 4.21 -4.85 1.58
CA ALA A 85 5.42 -4.69 0.76
C ALA A 85 5.98 -6.03 0.22
N GLY A 86 5.20 -7.11 0.23
CA GLY A 86 5.61 -8.44 -0.22
C GLY A 86 6.78 -8.97 0.61
N GLN A 87 7.88 -9.38 -0.03
CA GLN A 87 9.07 -9.89 0.65
C GLN A 87 9.75 -8.86 1.58
N TRP A 88 9.36 -7.58 1.51
CA TRP A 88 9.87 -6.51 2.38
C TRP A 88 8.91 -6.17 3.52
N ALA A 89 7.80 -6.92 3.65
CA ALA A 89 6.80 -6.74 4.70
C ALA A 89 7.24 -7.43 6.01
N ASP A 90 8.33 -6.95 6.61
CA ASP A 90 8.90 -7.47 7.84
C ASP A 90 9.15 -6.31 8.83
N PRO A 91 8.11 -5.87 9.57
CA PRO A 91 8.25 -4.77 10.51
C PRO A 91 9.07 -5.19 11.74
N ALA A 92 9.99 -4.33 12.18
CA ALA A 92 10.77 -4.58 13.39
C ALA A 92 9.90 -4.51 14.65
N SER A 93 8.97 -3.56 14.70
CA SER A 93 8.11 -3.29 15.84
C SER A 93 6.82 -2.58 15.44
N ALA A 94 5.91 -2.47 16.41
CA ALA A 94 4.73 -1.61 16.31
C ALA A 94 4.54 -0.80 17.60
N ALA A 95 4.35 0.53 17.47
CA ALA A 95 4.14 1.43 18.58
C ALA A 95 2.65 1.56 18.93
N CYS A 96 2.34 1.38 20.20
CA CYS A 96 0.98 1.50 20.73
C CYS A 96 0.50 2.95 20.69
N PRO A 97 -0.70 3.26 20.13
CA PRO A 97 -1.22 4.63 20.08
C PRO A 97 -1.62 5.21 21.44
N ARG A 98 -1.60 4.41 22.53
CA ARG A 98 -1.99 4.84 23.87
C ARG A 98 -0.82 5.12 24.80
N CYS A 99 0.21 4.28 24.75
CA CYS A 99 1.35 4.43 25.67
C CYS A 99 2.67 4.69 24.94
N GLU A 100 2.64 4.73 23.62
CA GLU A 100 3.77 5.02 22.72
C GLU A 100 4.95 4.04 22.88
N ARG A 101 4.74 2.90 23.58
CA ARG A 101 5.74 1.85 23.69
C ARG A 101 5.65 0.90 22.53
N ASP A 102 6.82 0.48 22.05
CA ASP A 102 6.97 -0.49 20.99
C ASP A 102 6.71 -1.91 21.49
N THR A 103 6.04 -2.70 20.67
CA THR A 103 6.04 -4.16 20.72
C THR A 103 7.01 -4.63 19.66
N GLU A 104 8.15 -5.17 20.09
CA GLU A 104 9.17 -5.70 19.20
C GLU A 104 8.72 -7.05 18.64
N PHE A 105 8.96 -7.29 17.34
CA PHE A 105 8.68 -8.56 16.68
C PHE A 105 9.92 -9.42 16.51
N HIS A 106 11.11 -8.82 16.56
CA HIS A 106 12.39 -9.49 16.48
C HIS A 106 13.25 -9.12 17.68
N ASP A 107 14.13 -10.01 18.09
CA ASP A 107 15.14 -9.76 19.12
C ASP A 107 16.38 -9.05 18.54
N GLU A 108 17.39 -8.79 19.39
CA GLU A 108 18.64 -8.13 18.99
C GLU A 108 19.46 -8.91 17.93
N THR A 109 19.16 -10.20 17.74
CA THR A 109 19.79 -11.06 16.72
C THR A 109 18.96 -11.20 15.45
N TRP A 110 17.84 -10.46 15.37
CA TRP A 110 16.86 -10.50 14.29
C TRP A 110 16.15 -11.86 14.17
N GLU A 111 16.00 -12.55 15.33
CA GLU A 111 15.18 -13.75 15.43
C GLU A 111 13.76 -13.35 15.85
N GLU A 112 12.73 -13.97 15.27
CA GLU A 112 11.33 -13.68 15.61
C GLU A 112 11.06 -13.95 17.09
N ILE A 113 10.42 -13.01 17.78
CA ILE A 113 9.96 -13.18 19.15
C ILE A 113 8.65 -14.00 19.13
N PRO A 114 8.64 -15.23 19.67
CA PRO A 114 7.47 -16.11 19.57
C PRO A 114 6.22 -15.48 20.13
N GLY A 115 5.15 -15.43 19.31
CA GLY A 115 3.84 -14.91 19.69
C GLY A 115 3.72 -13.39 19.70
N ALA A 116 4.78 -12.64 19.42
CA ALA A 116 4.71 -11.16 19.41
C ALA A 116 3.83 -10.63 18.28
N TRP A 117 3.82 -11.31 17.14
CA TRP A 117 3.01 -10.96 15.98
C TRP A 117 1.55 -11.47 16.06
N ASP A 118 1.25 -12.50 16.87
CA ASP A 118 -0.06 -13.15 16.90
C ASP A 118 -1.24 -12.18 17.09
N PRO A 119 -1.21 -11.21 18.07
CA PRO A 119 -2.30 -10.26 18.24
C PRO A 119 -2.54 -9.35 17.03
N PHE A 120 -1.49 -9.06 16.28
CA PHE A 120 -1.58 -8.25 15.05
C PHE A 120 -2.15 -9.07 13.90
N SER A 121 -1.72 -10.32 13.74
CA SER A 121 -2.25 -11.24 12.74
C SER A 121 -3.75 -11.49 12.92
N GLU A 122 -4.18 -11.72 14.16
CA GLU A 122 -5.60 -11.89 14.50
C GLU A 122 -6.40 -10.61 14.22
N ALA A 123 -5.87 -9.44 14.58
CA ALA A 123 -6.50 -8.16 14.31
C ALA A 123 -6.58 -7.82 12.80
N ILE A 124 -5.59 -8.21 12.02
CA ILE A 124 -5.61 -8.10 10.54
C ILE A 124 -6.76 -8.93 9.97
N ALA A 125 -6.86 -10.20 10.37
CA ALA A 125 -7.92 -11.09 9.89
C ALA A 125 -9.33 -10.57 10.26
N ASP A 126 -9.52 -10.15 11.53
CA ASP A 126 -10.79 -9.52 11.97
C ASP A 126 -11.10 -8.25 11.16
N TRP A 127 -10.08 -7.41 10.93
CA TRP A 127 -10.24 -6.19 10.16
C TRP A 127 -10.64 -6.46 8.70
N GLU A 128 -10.02 -7.42 8.04
CA GLU A 128 -10.35 -7.78 6.65
C GLU A 128 -11.76 -8.37 6.52
N GLU A 129 -12.25 -9.06 7.55
CA GLU A 129 -13.62 -9.57 7.63
C GLU A 129 -14.68 -8.48 7.97
N GLY A 130 -14.24 -7.25 8.19
CA GLY A 130 -15.12 -6.10 8.49
C GLY A 130 -15.24 -5.75 9.96
N GLY A 131 -14.48 -6.41 10.84
CA GLY A 131 -14.38 -6.09 12.26
C GLY A 131 -13.58 -4.81 12.53
N GLU A 132 -13.37 -4.50 13.81
CA GLU A 132 -12.62 -3.30 14.24
C GLU A 132 -11.11 -3.51 14.17
N GLY A 133 -10.61 -4.76 14.12
CA GLY A 133 -9.18 -5.09 14.12
C GLY A 133 -8.49 -4.57 15.38
N LEU A 134 -8.97 -4.95 16.56
CA LEU A 134 -8.44 -4.45 17.82
C LEU A 134 -7.19 -5.22 18.25
N VAL A 135 -6.08 -4.51 18.46
CA VAL A 135 -4.86 -5.04 19.08
C VAL A 135 -4.80 -4.62 20.53
N ARG A 136 -4.62 -5.59 21.45
CA ARG A 136 -4.39 -5.34 22.86
C ARG A 136 -2.90 -5.13 23.15
N CYS A 137 -2.56 -3.98 23.69
CA CYS A 137 -1.18 -3.65 24.01
C CYS A 137 -0.67 -4.46 25.22
N ALA A 138 0.44 -5.16 25.06
CA ALA A 138 1.08 -5.91 26.15
C ALA A 138 1.63 -5.02 27.29
N HIS A 139 1.83 -3.72 27.03
CA HIS A 139 2.43 -2.81 28.02
C HIS A 139 1.43 -2.03 28.87
N CYS A 140 0.29 -1.63 28.27
CA CYS A 140 -0.71 -0.81 28.98
C CYS A 140 -2.09 -1.44 29.04
N ASP A 141 -2.26 -2.62 28.46
CA ASP A 141 -3.49 -3.42 28.47
C ASP A 141 -4.67 -2.79 27.71
N ALA A 142 -4.46 -1.64 27.07
CA ALA A 142 -5.47 -0.99 26.26
C ALA A 142 -5.62 -1.67 24.89
N SER A 143 -6.86 -1.84 24.43
CA SER A 143 -7.15 -2.23 23.04
C SER A 143 -7.29 -1.00 22.17
N SER A 144 -6.70 -1.04 20.98
CA SER A 144 -6.76 0.03 19.99
C SER A 144 -6.86 -0.56 18.57
N PRO A 145 -7.58 0.13 17.64
CA PRO A 145 -7.64 -0.31 16.26
C PRO A 145 -6.23 -0.47 15.66
N LEU A 146 -6.01 -1.54 14.92
CA LEU A 146 -4.75 -1.84 14.24
C LEU A 146 -4.28 -0.67 13.35
N VAL A 147 -5.21 0.00 12.69
CA VAL A 147 -4.93 1.14 11.80
C VAL A 147 -4.34 2.37 12.51
N ASP A 148 -4.44 2.43 13.85
CA ASP A 148 -3.89 3.52 14.67
C ASP A 148 -2.46 3.20 15.19
N TRP A 149 -2.03 1.95 15.08
CA TRP A 149 -0.67 1.57 15.44
C TRP A 149 0.34 2.12 14.43
N THR A 150 1.49 2.53 14.91
CA THR A 150 2.58 3.10 14.09
C THR A 150 3.82 2.20 14.15
N GLY A 151 4.87 2.55 13.40
CA GLY A 151 6.11 1.74 13.35
C GLY A 151 6.12 0.69 12.24
N MET A 152 4.97 0.18 11.81
CA MET A 152 4.87 -0.77 10.69
C MET A 152 4.90 -0.07 9.31
N GLY A 153 5.15 1.24 9.28
CA GLY A 153 5.15 2.04 8.05
C GLY A 153 6.19 1.54 7.04
N GLY A 154 5.75 1.41 5.78
CA GLY A 154 6.56 0.83 4.72
C GLY A 154 6.40 -0.68 4.54
N CYS A 155 5.90 -1.41 5.57
CA CYS A 155 5.60 -2.84 5.49
C CYS A 155 4.12 -3.09 5.21
N PHE A 156 3.23 -2.40 5.92
CA PHE A 156 1.78 -2.57 5.83
C PHE A 156 1.05 -1.24 5.78
N SER A 157 -0.08 -1.22 5.09
CA SER A 157 -1.07 -0.14 5.13
C SER A 157 -2.48 -0.69 4.96
N PHE A 158 -3.44 -0.05 5.59
CA PHE A 158 -4.83 -0.46 5.64
C PHE A 158 -5.72 0.59 4.98
N GLY A 159 -6.56 0.19 4.04
CA GLY A 159 -7.43 1.12 3.33
C GLY A 159 -8.51 0.43 2.50
N ASN A 160 -9.45 1.23 1.99
CA ASN A 160 -10.47 0.76 1.05
C ASN A 160 -10.11 1.08 -0.41
N LEU A 161 -8.95 1.70 -0.65
CA LEU A 161 -8.48 2.08 -1.99
C LEU A 161 -6.97 2.06 -2.04
N GLY A 162 -6.44 1.32 -3.01
CA GLY A 162 -5.01 1.29 -3.31
C GLY A 162 -4.72 1.23 -4.80
N PHE A 163 -3.59 1.76 -5.17
CA PHE A 163 -3.08 1.82 -6.54
C PHE A 163 -1.70 1.18 -6.59
N THR A 164 -1.57 0.01 -7.21
CA THR A 164 -0.31 -0.74 -7.30
C THR A 164 0.28 -0.60 -8.70
N PHE A 165 1.46 0.02 -8.77
CA PHE A 165 2.24 0.25 -9.99
C PHE A 165 3.26 -0.87 -10.14
N TRP A 166 3.00 -1.85 -10.99
CA TRP A 166 3.84 -3.04 -11.18
C TRP A 166 5.02 -2.78 -12.12
N GLY A 167 6.25 -3.01 -11.66
CA GLY A 167 7.44 -2.88 -12.49
C GLY A 167 7.70 -1.46 -13.01
N TRP A 168 7.18 -0.44 -12.33
CA TRP A 168 7.47 0.96 -12.66
C TRP A 168 8.75 1.41 -11.95
N PRO A 169 9.61 2.22 -12.59
CA PRO A 169 10.64 2.98 -11.90
C PRO A 169 10.02 3.88 -10.81
N ASP A 170 10.86 4.41 -9.92
CA ASP A 170 10.38 5.20 -8.80
C ASP A 170 9.49 6.37 -9.26
N LEU A 171 8.32 6.48 -8.68
CA LEU A 171 7.40 7.57 -8.94
C LEU A 171 8.02 8.90 -8.48
N THR A 172 7.98 9.93 -9.34
CA THR A 172 8.58 11.22 -9.00
C THR A 172 7.84 11.91 -7.85
N PRO A 173 8.54 12.70 -7.01
CA PRO A 173 7.88 13.48 -5.94
C PRO A 173 6.78 14.41 -6.45
N ALA A 174 6.95 14.96 -7.65
CA ALA A 174 5.94 15.82 -8.28
C ALA A 174 4.67 15.05 -8.63
N PHE A 175 4.81 13.83 -9.14
CA PHE A 175 3.67 12.96 -9.44
C PHE A 175 2.96 12.51 -8.16
N LEU A 176 3.70 12.10 -7.12
CA LEU A 176 3.13 11.75 -5.82
C LEU A 176 2.31 12.90 -5.21
N ALA A 177 2.84 14.13 -5.24
CA ALA A 177 2.13 15.31 -4.75
C ALA A 177 0.87 15.63 -5.56
N GLU A 178 0.87 15.40 -6.89
CA GLU A 178 -0.34 15.54 -7.70
C GLU A 178 -1.35 14.43 -7.37
N PHE A 179 -0.88 13.20 -7.20
CA PHE A 179 -1.72 12.06 -6.85
C PHE A 179 -2.46 12.30 -5.53
N ASP A 180 -1.77 12.80 -4.49
CA ASP A 180 -2.38 13.16 -3.20
C ASP A 180 -3.47 14.23 -3.37
N ARG A 181 -3.24 15.22 -4.24
CA ARG A 181 -4.27 16.24 -4.55
C ARG A 181 -5.49 15.62 -5.24
N ARG A 182 -5.30 14.62 -6.10
CA ARG A 182 -6.40 13.90 -6.78
C ARG A 182 -7.20 13.03 -5.83
N LEU A 183 -6.56 12.53 -4.76
CA LEU A 183 -7.21 11.84 -3.65
C LEU A 183 -7.95 12.80 -2.68
N GLY A 184 -7.93 14.12 -2.95
CA GLY A 184 -8.68 15.09 -2.14
C GLY A 184 -7.98 15.52 -0.87
N GLY A 185 -6.68 15.27 -0.73
CA GLY A 185 -5.89 15.58 0.46
C GLY A 185 -6.14 14.61 1.61
N HIS A 186 -6.61 13.41 1.31
CA HIS A 186 -6.68 12.31 2.26
C HIS A 186 -5.28 11.93 2.75
N ARG A 187 -5.20 11.31 3.93
CA ARG A 187 -3.95 10.69 4.38
C ARG A 187 -3.64 9.51 3.46
N THR A 188 -2.43 9.49 2.92
CA THR A 188 -1.96 8.41 2.07
C THR A 188 -0.75 7.71 2.69
N THR A 189 -0.55 6.45 2.32
CA THR A 189 0.70 5.74 2.55
C THR A 189 1.30 5.38 1.19
N PHE A 190 2.57 5.70 1.02
CA PHE A 190 3.36 5.24 -0.12
C PHE A 190 4.29 4.13 0.34
N MET A 191 4.28 3.01 -0.35
CA MET A 191 5.12 1.84 -0.08
C MET A 191 5.75 1.34 -1.37
N SER A 192 6.91 0.71 -1.24
CA SER A 192 7.50 -0.12 -2.30
C SER A 192 7.65 -1.54 -1.80
N GLY A 193 7.58 -2.47 -2.71
CA GLY A 193 7.66 -3.88 -2.37
C GLY A 193 8.19 -4.73 -3.50
N LYS A 194 8.35 -6.01 -3.20
CA LYS A 194 8.83 -7.02 -4.13
C LYS A 194 8.16 -8.36 -3.81
N LEU A 195 7.76 -9.10 -4.86
CA LEU A 195 7.32 -10.50 -4.77
C LEU A 195 8.43 -11.48 -5.07
#